data_5ea330c5a2499001c7a1d9293db8dd5c
#
_entry.id   5ea330c5a2499001c7a1d9293db8dd5c
#
_cell.length_a   1.000
_cell.length_b   1.000
_cell.length_c   1.000
_cell.angle_alpha   90.00
_cell.angle_beta   90.00
_cell.angle_gamma   90.00
#
_symmetry.space_group_name_H-M   'P 1'
#
loop_
_entity.id
_entity.type
_entity.pdbx_description
1 polymer ?
#
loop_
_entity_poly.entity_id
_entity_poly.type
_entity_poly.pdbx_seq_one_letter_code
_entity_poly.pdbx_strand_id
1 'polypeptide(L)'
;DEDGIADILKNIEIELLNEKGKQKVLLNGEDVTEKIRSKEVSANVSPVSSIKQVRLAMGGLQRKMAQGKDVIMEGRDIGTVIFPNADVKIYLDANVEVRAKRRLKQNEEKGIKMSYEEVLENIKKRDKNDMEKEMGALKVADDAVVIDGSDMSIKEEARAISKVIDAKLKAKKEQEKIYWVRPETTWKKIERATIKGILHAFYKIVFRIEKVNEANLPMEGPVIVCANHLNTWDAIGLVTASKRRIRFIAKEELFHNKFLKWFAHVFDVIP
;
A
#
# COMPACT_ATOMS: atom_id res chain seq x y z
N ASP A 1 -9.37 28.36 17.74
CA ASP A 1 -9.21 29.19 16.54
C ASP A 1 -8.77 28.31 15.36
N GLU A 2 -9.70 28.06 14.43
CA GLU A 2 -9.49 27.15 13.30
C GLU A 2 -8.47 27.72 12.30
N ASP A 3 -8.41 29.04 12.15
CA ASP A 3 -7.48 29.71 11.23
C ASP A 3 -6.03 29.57 11.73
N GLY A 4 -5.80 29.71 13.03
CA GLY A 4 -4.48 29.50 13.64
C GLY A 4 -3.98 28.06 13.48
N ILE A 5 -4.89 27.06 13.56
CA ILE A 5 -4.55 25.66 13.33
C ILE A 5 -4.16 25.43 11.87
N ALA A 6 -4.91 26.01 10.92
CA ALA A 6 -4.62 25.87 9.50
C ALA A 6 -3.23 26.42 9.13
N ASP A 7 -2.82 27.54 9.72
CA ASP A 7 -1.51 28.14 9.47
C ASP A 7 -0.36 27.32 10.09
N ILE A 8 -0.56 26.78 11.27
CA ILE A 8 0.40 25.85 11.87
C ILE A 8 0.59 24.62 10.97
N LEU A 9 -0.51 24.03 10.48
CA LEU A 9 -0.46 22.81 9.66
C LEU A 9 0.27 22.98 8.32
N LYS A 10 0.27 24.17 7.74
CA LYS A 10 1.03 24.48 6.50
C LYS A 10 2.54 24.40 6.68
N ASN A 11 3.01 24.67 7.91
CA ASN A 11 4.44 24.82 8.22
C ASN A 11 4.99 23.64 9.06
N ILE A 12 4.22 22.57 9.22
CA ILE A 12 4.66 21.38 9.95
C ILE A 12 5.42 20.44 9.01
N GLU A 13 6.66 20.17 9.37
CA GLU A 13 7.48 19.10 8.82
C GLU A 13 7.77 18.07 9.91
N ILE A 14 7.41 16.80 9.63
CA ILE A 14 7.64 15.69 10.56
C ILE A 14 8.55 14.67 9.87
N GLU A 15 9.66 14.35 10.52
CA GLU A 15 10.59 13.33 10.08
C GLU A 15 10.72 12.21 11.12
N LEU A 16 10.80 10.98 10.63
CA LEU A 16 11.09 9.81 11.46
C LEU A 16 12.47 9.28 11.10
N LEU A 17 13.38 9.32 12.05
CA LEU A 17 14.73 8.80 11.91
C LEU A 17 14.88 7.52 12.73
N ASN A 18 15.59 6.53 12.20
CA ASN A 18 15.96 5.35 12.95
C ASN A 18 17.47 5.38 13.21
N GLU A 19 17.86 5.65 14.42
CA GLU A 19 19.25 5.66 14.85
C GLU A 19 19.50 4.49 15.80
N LYS A 20 20.31 3.53 15.35
CA LYS A 20 20.72 2.36 16.15
C LYS A 20 19.54 1.58 16.76
N GLY A 21 18.45 1.43 15.99
CA GLY A 21 17.23 0.73 16.43
C GLY A 21 16.31 1.56 17.33
N LYS A 22 16.60 2.85 17.56
CA LYS A 22 15.71 3.78 18.26
C LYS A 22 15.10 4.77 17.27
N GLN A 23 13.79 4.89 17.31
CA GLN A 23 13.09 5.87 16.50
C GLN A 23 13.15 7.24 17.15
N LYS A 24 13.59 8.24 16.38
CA LYS A 24 13.52 9.66 16.73
C LYS A 24 12.43 10.33 15.90
N VAL A 25 11.75 11.28 16.51
CA VAL A 25 10.73 12.11 15.88
C VAL A 25 11.24 13.54 15.86
N LEU A 26 11.38 14.08 14.64
CA LEU A 26 11.72 15.49 14.46
C LEU A 26 10.47 16.26 14.04
N LEU A 27 10.27 17.42 14.63
CA LEU A 27 9.28 18.41 14.25
C LEU A 27 10.01 19.68 13.82
N ASN A 28 9.91 20.03 12.55
CA ASN A 28 10.64 21.16 11.95
C ASN A 28 12.15 21.15 12.28
N GLY A 29 12.75 19.95 12.25
CA GLY A 29 14.16 19.72 12.55
C GLY A 29 14.51 19.61 14.06
N GLU A 30 13.57 19.88 14.97
CA GLU A 30 13.78 19.73 16.42
C GLU A 30 13.42 18.31 16.89
N ASP A 31 14.29 17.67 17.69
CA ASP A 31 13.99 16.37 18.30
C ASP A 31 12.93 16.52 19.40
N VAL A 32 11.74 16.02 19.14
CA VAL A 32 10.58 16.05 20.06
C VAL A 32 10.24 14.66 20.62
N THR A 33 11.11 13.68 20.45
CA THR A 33 10.86 12.27 20.80
C THR A 33 10.35 12.07 22.21
N GLU A 34 10.93 12.75 23.19
CA GLU A 34 10.48 12.66 24.59
C GLU A 34 9.34 13.65 24.90
N LYS A 35 9.34 14.83 24.26
CA LYS A 35 8.30 15.85 24.49
C LYS A 35 6.90 15.34 24.11
N ILE A 36 6.76 14.58 22.99
CA ILE A 36 5.47 14.04 22.57
C ILE A 36 4.89 12.98 23.51
N ARG A 37 5.68 12.47 24.46
CA ARG A 37 5.27 11.50 25.47
C ARG A 37 4.87 12.14 26.81
N SER A 38 4.92 13.46 26.88
CA SER A 38 4.57 14.20 28.11
C SER A 38 3.09 14.01 28.47
N LYS A 39 2.75 14.22 29.74
CA LYS A 39 1.37 14.17 30.22
C LYS A 39 0.50 15.23 29.54
N GLU A 40 1.05 16.41 29.30
CA GLU A 40 0.38 17.54 28.65
C GLU A 40 -0.02 17.17 27.20
N VAL A 41 0.91 16.66 26.39
CA VAL A 41 0.62 16.21 25.02
C VAL A 41 -0.38 15.07 25.04
N SER A 42 -0.21 14.09 25.92
CA SER A 42 -1.11 12.94 26.03
C SER A 42 -2.55 13.33 26.38
N ALA A 43 -2.74 14.37 27.18
CA ALA A 43 -4.07 14.88 27.55
C ALA A 43 -4.75 15.63 26.39
N ASN A 44 -3.98 16.31 25.55
CA ASN A 44 -4.50 17.17 24.48
C ASN A 44 -4.56 16.50 23.10
N VAL A 45 -3.91 15.35 22.89
CA VAL A 45 -3.85 14.69 21.59
C VAL A 45 -5.23 14.30 21.05
N SER A 46 -6.14 13.84 21.92
CA SER A 46 -7.46 13.38 21.50
C SER A 46 -8.35 14.51 20.96
N PRO A 47 -8.57 15.63 21.67
CA PRO A 47 -9.35 16.74 21.14
C PRO A 47 -8.72 17.35 19.88
N VAL A 48 -7.39 17.54 19.84
CA VAL A 48 -6.71 18.08 18.65
C VAL A 48 -6.83 17.15 17.46
N SER A 49 -6.65 15.84 17.65
CA SER A 49 -6.77 14.86 16.58
C SER A 49 -8.20 14.67 16.06
N SER A 50 -9.20 15.17 16.74
CA SER A 50 -10.61 15.13 16.30
C SER A 50 -10.96 16.29 15.35
N ILE A 51 -10.12 17.31 15.24
CA ILE A 51 -10.32 18.42 14.33
C ILE A 51 -10.12 17.95 12.91
N LYS A 52 -11.12 18.15 12.03
CA LYS A 52 -11.14 17.66 10.66
C LYS A 52 -9.92 18.08 9.85
N GLN A 53 -9.53 19.35 9.94
CA GLN A 53 -8.36 19.89 9.22
C GLN A 53 -7.06 19.21 9.68
N VAL A 54 -6.88 18.99 10.99
CA VAL A 54 -5.73 18.27 11.54
C VAL A 54 -5.67 16.84 11.01
N ARG A 55 -6.79 16.14 11.00
CA ARG A 55 -6.85 14.76 10.48
C ARG A 55 -6.48 14.67 9.01
N LEU A 56 -7.01 15.57 8.18
CA LEU A 56 -6.70 15.57 6.75
C LEU A 56 -5.22 15.85 6.50
N ALA A 57 -4.65 16.85 7.18
CA ALA A 57 -3.24 17.19 7.06
C ALA A 57 -2.33 16.06 7.55
N MET A 58 -2.61 15.50 8.72
CA MET A 58 -1.84 14.39 9.29
C MET A 58 -1.94 13.12 8.43
N GLY A 59 -3.11 12.81 7.88
CA GLY A 59 -3.25 11.69 6.94
C GLY A 59 -2.42 11.88 5.67
N GLY A 60 -2.33 13.12 5.16
CA GLY A 60 -1.44 13.47 4.05
C GLY A 60 0.04 13.26 4.38
N LEU A 61 0.47 13.74 5.56
CA LEU A 61 1.85 13.56 6.04
C LEU A 61 2.20 12.08 6.24
N GLN A 62 1.32 11.29 6.85
CA GLN A 62 1.52 9.86 7.05
C GLN A 62 1.70 9.12 5.72
N ARG A 63 0.87 9.42 4.71
CA ARG A 63 1.04 8.86 3.36
C ARG A 63 2.35 9.27 2.71
N LYS A 64 2.74 10.55 2.85
CA LYS A 64 4.04 11.06 2.34
C LYS A 64 5.23 10.34 2.98
N MET A 65 5.19 10.13 4.30
CA MET A 65 6.26 9.44 5.03
C MET A 65 6.46 7.98 4.60
N ALA A 66 5.39 7.31 4.17
CA ALA A 66 5.41 5.92 3.71
C ALA A 66 5.77 5.78 2.22
N GLN A 67 5.79 6.86 1.45
CA GLN A 67 6.00 6.81 0.02
C GLN A 67 7.39 6.26 -0.33
N GLY A 68 7.42 5.20 -1.18
CA GLY A 68 8.64 4.54 -1.61
C GLY A 68 9.39 3.75 -0.53
N LYS A 69 8.72 3.41 0.57
CA LYS A 69 9.30 2.65 1.69
C LYS A 69 8.39 1.50 2.08
N ASP A 70 8.99 0.44 2.61
CA ASP A 70 8.26 -0.57 3.35
C ASP A 70 8.01 -0.06 4.77
N VAL A 71 6.74 -0.03 5.19
CA VAL A 71 6.35 0.51 6.49
C VAL A 71 5.40 -0.42 7.24
N ILE A 72 5.53 -0.42 8.55
CA ILE A 72 4.52 -0.96 9.47
C ILE A 72 3.96 0.23 10.24
N MET A 73 2.65 0.40 10.19
CA MET A 73 1.98 1.50 10.88
C MET A 73 0.82 0.97 11.70
N GLU A 74 0.69 1.44 12.92
CA GLU A 74 -0.40 1.10 13.82
C GLU A 74 -1.27 2.32 14.14
N GLY A 75 -2.56 2.10 14.35
CA GLY A 75 -3.53 3.14 14.69
C GLY A 75 -4.95 2.65 14.60
N ARG A 76 -5.92 3.57 14.67
CA ARG A 76 -7.35 3.26 14.73
C ARG A 76 -8.00 3.15 13.35
N ASP A 77 -7.52 3.92 12.40
CA ASP A 77 -8.08 4.07 11.06
C ASP A 77 -7.04 3.90 9.94
N ILE A 78 -5.91 3.29 10.26
CA ILE A 78 -4.80 3.13 9.32
C ILE A 78 -5.23 2.31 8.10
N GLY A 79 -5.85 1.16 8.30
CA GLY A 79 -6.25 0.26 7.22
C GLY A 79 -7.56 0.66 6.50
N THR A 80 -8.31 1.63 7.05
CA THR A 80 -9.60 2.07 6.48
C THR A 80 -9.53 3.44 5.83
N VAL A 81 -8.71 4.37 6.37
CA VAL A 81 -8.66 5.77 5.92
C VAL A 81 -7.27 6.17 5.41
N ILE A 82 -6.21 5.84 6.14
CA ILE A 82 -4.87 6.30 5.78
C ILE A 82 -4.29 5.48 4.64
N PHE A 83 -4.31 4.15 4.75
CA PHE A 83 -3.83 3.19 3.75
C PHE A 83 -4.91 2.15 3.41
N PRO A 84 -6.00 2.56 2.73
CA PRO A 84 -7.08 1.64 2.35
C PRO A 84 -6.62 0.55 1.39
N ASN A 85 -5.49 0.74 0.71
CA ASN A 85 -4.88 -0.22 -0.21
C ASN A 85 -3.58 -0.85 0.33
N ALA A 86 -3.42 -0.92 1.67
CA ALA A 86 -2.27 -1.59 2.26
C ALA A 86 -2.19 -3.07 1.86
N ASP A 87 -0.98 -3.57 1.60
CA ASP A 87 -0.76 -4.97 1.19
C ASP A 87 -1.24 -5.98 2.23
N VAL A 88 -1.11 -5.63 3.50
CA VAL A 88 -1.55 -6.46 4.63
C VAL A 88 -2.26 -5.58 5.65
N LYS A 89 -3.47 -5.97 6.02
CA LYS A 89 -4.22 -5.33 7.10
C LYS A 89 -4.52 -6.35 8.17
N ILE A 90 -4.18 -6.01 9.39
CA ILE A 90 -4.40 -6.83 10.57
C ILE A 90 -5.18 -6.01 11.58
N TYR A 91 -6.29 -6.55 12.05
CA TYR A 91 -7.03 -6.01 13.17
C TYR A 91 -6.72 -6.85 14.41
N LEU A 92 -5.97 -6.26 15.33
CA LEU A 92 -5.67 -6.89 16.61
C LEU A 92 -6.83 -6.64 17.58
N ASP A 93 -7.48 -7.69 17.98
CA ASP A 93 -8.54 -7.65 19.00
C ASP A 93 -8.09 -8.37 20.27
N ALA A 94 -8.69 -7.99 21.37
CA ALA A 94 -8.59 -8.72 22.63
C ALA A 94 -9.74 -8.31 23.54
N ASN A 95 -10.20 -9.27 24.36
CA ASN A 95 -11.22 -9.03 25.36
C ASN A 95 -10.88 -7.82 26.24
N VAL A 96 -11.85 -6.97 26.54
CA VAL A 96 -11.66 -5.71 27.27
C VAL A 96 -11.08 -5.95 28.67
N GLU A 97 -11.46 -7.04 29.33
CA GLU A 97 -10.96 -7.42 30.65
C GLU A 97 -9.46 -7.80 30.59
N VAL A 98 -9.06 -8.49 29.53
CA VAL A 98 -7.65 -8.86 29.31
C VAL A 98 -6.83 -7.59 29.04
N ARG A 99 -7.35 -6.69 28.20
CA ARG A 99 -6.71 -5.38 27.93
C ARG A 99 -6.58 -4.54 29.20
N ALA A 100 -7.60 -4.56 30.06
CA ALA A 100 -7.57 -3.86 31.35
C ALA A 100 -6.50 -4.43 32.28
N LYS A 101 -6.39 -5.74 32.40
CA LYS A 101 -5.33 -6.40 33.17
C LYS A 101 -3.94 -6.08 32.66
N ARG A 102 -3.72 -6.14 31.33
CA ARG A 102 -2.44 -5.79 30.69
C ARG A 102 -2.09 -4.32 30.97
N ARG A 103 -3.07 -3.43 30.89
CA ARG A 103 -2.87 -1.99 31.13
C ARG A 103 -2.58 -1.68 32.61
N LEU A 104 -3.28 -2.37 33.51
CA LEU A 104 -3.03 -2.21 34.95
C LEU A 104 -1.57 -2.56 35.29
N LYS A 105 -1.09 -3.73 34.80
CA LYS A 105 0.31 -4.14 34.98
C LYS A 105 1.29 -3.11 34.44
N GLN A 106 1.05 -2.57 33.25
CA GLN A 106 1.90 -1.51 32.67
C GLN A 106 1.88 -0.23 33.50
N ASN A 107 0.75 0.12 34.09
CA ASN A 107 0.64 1.28 34.97
C ASN A 107 1.44 1.07 36.26
N GLU A 108 1.36 -0.12 36.87
CA GLU A 108 2.14 -0.51 38.04
C GLU A 108 3.65 -0.40 37.79
N GLU A 109 4.12 -0.92 36.65
CA GLU A 109 5.53 -0.83 36.22
C GLU A 109 6.00 0.62 36.04
N LYS A 110 5.09 1.54 35.70
CA LYS A 110 5.36 2.97 35.55
C LYS A 110 5.10 3.79 36.82
N GLY A 111 4.72 3.14 37.92
CA GLY A 111 4.39 3.80 39.19
C GLY A 111 3.08 4.59 39.17
N ILE A 112 2.18 4.31 38.20
CA ILE A 112 0.86 4.95 38.09
C ILE A 112 -0.12 4.13 38.91
N LYS A 113 -0.67 4.74 39.95
CA LYS A 113 -1.68 4.08 40.81
C LYS A 113 -3.08 4.29 40.22
N MET A 114 -3.74 3.20 39.82
CA MET A 114 -5.11 3.17 39.36
C MET A 114 -5.73 1.83 39.76
N SER A 115 -7.04 1.81 40.09
CA SER A 115 -7.76 0.55 40.31
C SER A 115 -8.05 -0.17 39.00
N TYR A 116 -8.34 -1.45 39.08
CA TYR A 116 -8.75 -2.24 37.90
C TYR A 116 -10.03 -1.68 37.26
N GLU A 117 -10.98 -1.29 38.08
CA GLU A 117 -12.27 -0.73 37.66
C GLU A 117 -12.08 0.58 36.90
N GLU A 118 -11.23 1.48 37.41
CA GLU A 118 -10.88 2.75 36.73
C GLU A 118 -10.23 2.50 35.36
N VAL A 119 -9.30 1.53 35.30
CA VAL A 119 -8.63 1.17 34.03
C VAL A 119 -9.64 0.59 33.06
N LEU A 120 -10.52 -0.32 33.49
CA LEU A 120 -11.54 -0.96 32.66
C LEU A 120 -12.54 0.06 32.10
N GLU A 121 -13.02 0.97 32.95
CA GLU A 121 -13.95 2.03 32.52
C GLU A 121 -13.29 2.99 31.51
N ASN A 122 -12.06 3.38 31.76
CA ASN A 122 -11.29 4.23 30.85
C ASN A 122 -11.12 3.56 29.45
N ILE A 123 -10.84 2.26 29.42
CA ILE A 123 -10.73 1.51 28.17
C ILE A 123 -12.08 1.48 27.44
N LYS A 124 -13.17 1.12 28.12
CA LYS A 124 -14.52 1.08 27.54
C LYS A 124 -14.94 2.43 26.98
N LYS A 125 -14.71 3.51 27.74
CA LYS A 125 -15.01 4.88 27.30
C LYS A 125 -14.20 5.28 26.08
N ARG A 126 -12.92 4.91 26.04
CA ARG A 126 -12.06 5.20 24.91
C ARG A 126 -12.49 4.41 23.66
N ASP A 127 -12.77 3.12 23.80
CA ASP A 127 -13.22 2.28 22.69
C ASP A 127 -14.52 2.82 22.09
N LYS A 128 -15.48 3.19 22.94
CA LYS A 128 -16.72 3.82 22.51
C LYS A 128 -16.44 5.10 21.72
N ASN A 129 -15.62 6.01 22.25
CA ASN A 129 -15.26 7.25 21.59
C ASN A 129 -14.55 6.99 20.24
N ASP A 130 -13.67 5.98 20.17
CA ASP A 130 -12.93 5.66 18.94
C ASP A 130 -13.87 5.05 17.87
N MET A 131 -14.93 4.35 18.24
CA MET A 131 -15.93 3.79 17.33
C MET A 131 -16.94 4.84 16.83
N GLU A 132 -17.30 5.81 17.68
CA GLU A 132 -18.32 6.82 17.41
C GLU A 132 -17.78 8.09 16.72
N LYS A 133 -16.46 8.17 16.45
CA LYS A 133 -15.86 9.32 15.76
C LYS A 133 -16.48 9.52 14.37
N GLU A 134 -16.84 10.74 14.05
CA GLU A 134 -17.33 11.11 12.73
C GLU A 134 -16.30 10.85 11.61
N MET A 135 -15.04 11.14 11.87
CA MET A 135 -13.92 10.87 10.96
C MET A 135 -12.90 9.93 11.57
N GLY A 136 -12.55 8.87 10.82
CA GLY A 136 -11.52 7.90 11.23
C GLY A 136 -11.95 7.06 12.42
N ALA A 137 -13.24 6.68 12.45
CA ALA A 137 -13.75 5.73 13.43
C ALA A 137 -12.95 4.41 13.38
N LEU A 138 -12.80 3.79 14.54
CA LEU A 138 -12.24 2.45 14.62
C LEU A 138 -13.20 1.46 13.94
N LYS A 139 -12.78 0.93 12.81
CA LYS A 139 -13.54 -0.06 12.03
C LYS A 139 -12.61 -1.16 11.55
N VAL A 140 -13.11 -2.37 11.50
CA VAL A 140 -12.43 -3.47 10.84
C VAL A 140 -12.54 -3.25 9.33
N ALA A 141 -11.43 -3.23 8.61
CA ALA A 141 -11.46 -3.17 7.15
C ALA A 141 -11.93 -4.52 6.59
N ASP A 142 -12.69 -4.50 5.49
CA ASP A 142 -13.30 -5.71 4.91
C ASP A 142 -12.27 -6.79 4.52
N ASP A 143 -11.07 -6.37 4.18
CA ASP A 143 -9.93 -7.23 3.80
C ASP A 143 -8.93 -7.47 4.94
N ALA A 144 -9.24 -7.01 6.16
CA ALA A 144 -8.38 -7.22 7.32
C ALA A 144 -8.49 -8.65 7.88
N VAL A 145 -7.35 -9.17 8.30
CA VAL A 145 -7.30 -10.41 9.08
C VAL A 145 -7.44 -10.05 10.56
N VAL A 146 -8.48 -10.56 11.21
CA VAL A 146 -8.69 -10.37 12.65
C VAL A 146 -7.86 -11.38 13.42
N ILE A 147 -7.07 -10.92 14.38
CA ILE A 147 -6.30 -11.76 15.32
C ILE A 147 -6.79 -11.43 16.71
N ASP A 148 -7.39 -12.43 17.37
CA ASP A 148 -7.74 -12.32 18.78
C ASP A 148 -6.55 -12.72 19.65
N GLY A 149 -5.97 -11.71 20.30
CA GLY A 149 -4.84 -11.85 21.22
C GLY A 149 -5.23 -12.08 22.67
N SER A 150 -6.50 -12.39 23.00
CA SER A 150 -6.98 -12.50 24.39
C SER A 150 -6.18 -13.52 25.20
N ASP A 151 -5.94 -14.69 24.62
CA ASP A 151 -5.23 -15.80 25.27
C ASP A 151 -3.77 -15.94 24.80
N MET A 152 -3.26 -14.98 24.01
CA MET A 152 -1.92 -15.04 23.44
C MET A 152 -0.91 -14.28 24.29
N SER A 153 0.28 -14.85 24.41
CA SER A 153 1.46 -14.10 24.84
C SER A 153 1.93 -13.16 23.71
N ILE A 154 2.72 -12.15 24.05
CA ILE A 154 3.31 -11.20 23.07
C ILE A 154 4.06 -11.96 21.95
N LYS A 155 4.77 -13.04 22.29
CA LYS A 155 5.51 -13.85 21.31
C LYS A 155 4.59 -14.61 20.35
N GLU A 156 3.48 -15.13 20.85
CA GLU A 156 2.48 -15.84 20.03
C GLU A 156 1.74 -14.89 19.12
N GLU A 157 1.36 -13.72 19.63
CA GLU A 157 0.74 -12.66 18.85
C GLU A 157 1.67 -12.19 17.71
N ALA A 158 2.95 -11.92 18.02
CA ALA A 158 3.94 -11.56 17.00
C ALA A 158 4.13 -12.66 15.93
N ARG A 159 4.11 -13.94 16.33
CA ARG A 159 4.19 -15.07 15.39
C ARG A 159 2.92 -15.17 14.51
N ALA A 160 1.74 -14.92 15.08
CA ALA A 160 0.49 -14.92 14.33
C ALA A 160 0.50 -13.80 13.28
N ILE A 161 0.92 -12.59 13.66
CA ILE A 161 1.11 -11.45 12.75
C ILE A 161 2.08 -11.81 11.62
N SER A 162 3.26 -12.34 11.95
CA SER A 162 4.27 -12.73 10.95
C SER A 162 3.73 -13.75 9.96
N LYS A 163 2.99 -14.77 10.41
CA LYS A 163 2.37 -15.77 9.53
C LYS A 163 1.40 -15.14 8.53
N VAL A 164 0.58 -14.16 8.97
CA VAL A 164 -0.35 -13.46 8.07
C VAL A 164 0.42 -12.66 7.03
N ILE A 165 1.46 -11.93 7.45
CA ILE A 165 2.31 -11.14 6.55
C ILE A 165 2.97 -12.07 5.50
N ASP A 166 3.62 -13.15 5.94
CA ASP A 166 4.29 -14.09 5.04
C ASP A 166 3.34 -14.71 4.03
N ALA A 167 2.14 -15.12 4.47
CA ALA A 167 1.11 -15.69 3.60
C ALA A 167 0.63 -14.68 2.54
N LYS A 168 0.36 -13.43 2.93
CA LYS A 168 -0.08 -12.36 2.01
C LYS A 168 1.02 -11.98 1.02
N LEU A 169 2.27 -11.81 1.48
CA LEU A 169 3.41 -11.51 0.61
C LEU A 169 3.71 -12.65 -0.36
N LYS A 170 3.59 -13.90 0.09
CA LYS A 170 3.72 -15.06 -0.80
C LYS A 170 2.63 -15.08 -1.86
N ALA A 171 1.38 -14.89 -1.48
CA ALA A 171 0.26 -14.84 -2.42
C ALA A 171 0.43 -13.69 -3.43
N LYS A 172 0.86 -12.51 -3.00
CA LYS A 172 1.17 -11.37 -3.88
C LYS A 172 2.27 -11.71 -4.88
N LYS A 173 3.39 -12.31 -4.43
CA LYS A 173 4.48 -12.75 -5.30
C LYS A 173 4.04 -13.84 -6.30
N GLU A 174 3.15 -14.74 -5.89
CA GLU A 174 2.59 -15.76 -6.78
C GLU A 174 1.66 -15.13 -7.82
N GLN A 175 0.82 -14.17 -7.44
CA GLN A 175 0.01 -13.40 -8.37
C GLN A 175 0.87 -12.60 -9.36
N GLU A 176 1.90 -11.90 -8.89
CA GLU A 176 2.85 -11.21 -9.75
C GLU A 176 3.55 -12.18 -10.73
N LYS A 177 3.98 -13.36 -10.28
CA LYS A 177 4.53 -14.39 -11.17
C LYS A 177 3.54 -14.83 -12.24
N ILE A 178 2.25 -14.95 -11.92
CA ILE A 178 1.21 -15.32 -12.89
C ILE A 178 1.06 -14.26 -13.99
N TYR A 179 1.22 -12.97 -13.64
CA TYR A 179 1.21 -11.90 -14.65
C TYR A 179 2.47 -11.86 -15.51
N TRP A 180 3.66 -12.10 -14.93
CA TRP A 180 4.94 -11.93 -15.60
C TRP A 180 5.45 -13.18 -16.32
N VAL A 181 5.07 -14.37 -15.86
CA VAL A 181 5.55 -15.66 -16.39
C VAL A 181 4.37 -16.61 -16.61
N ARG A 182 3.53 -16.31 -17.59
CA ARG A 182 2.65 -17.35 -18.12
C ARG A 182 3.53 -18.28 -18.96
N PRO A 183 3.60 -19.59 -18.64
CA PRO A 183 4.28 -20.55 -19.51
C PRO A 183 3.62 -20.46 -20.88
N GLU A 184 4.42 -20.21 -21.90
CA GLU A 184 3.93 -20.07 -23.25
C GLU A 184 3.65 -21.45 -23.81
N THR A 185 2.38 -21.81 -23.93
CA THR A 185 1.97 -23.06 -24.57
C THR A 185 2.34 -23.03 -26.05
N THR A 186 2.62 -24.20 -26.65
CA THR A 186 2.93 -24.32 -28.08
C THR A 186 1.84 -23.69 -28.96
N TRP A 187 0.58 -23.86 -28.59
CA TRP A 187 -0.55 -23.24 -29.27
C TRP A 187 -0.51 -21.72 -29.24
N LYS A 188 -0.19 -21.16 -28.11
CA LYS A 188 -0.08 -19.69 -27.96
C LYS A 188 1.08 -19.12 -28.78
N LYS A 189 2.19 -19.86 -28.92
CA LYS A 189 3.29 -19.48 -29.81
C LYS A 189 2.85 -19.46 -31.26
N ILE A 190 2.12 -20.50 -31.71
CA ILE A 190 1.59 -20.61 -33.08
C ILE A 190 0.58 -19.49 -33.34
N GLU A 191 -0.39 -19.30 -32.48
CA GLU A 191 -1.39 -18.22 -32.55
C GLU A 191 -0.73 -16.84 -32.70
N ARG A 192 0.20 -16.54 -31.83
CA ARG A 192 0.95 -15.27 -31.89
C ARG A 192 1.77 -15.11 -33.17
N ALA A 193 2.48 -16.15 -33.58
CA ALA A 193 3.27 -16.12 -34.81
C ALA A 193 2.40 -15.90 -36.04
N THR A 194 1.24 -16.56 -36.12
CA THR A 194 0.27 -16.44 -37.22
C THR A 194 -0.29 -15.01 -37.26
N ILE A 195 -0.78 -14.48 -36.12
CA ILE A 195 -1.35 -13.15 -36.07
C ILE A 195 -0.28 -12.10 -36.38
N LYS A 196 0.92 -12.27 -35.82
CA LYS A 196 2.05 -11.39 -36.11
C LYS A 196 2.42 -11.39 -37.59
N GLY A 197 2.41 -12.56 -38.25
CA GLY A 197 2.65 -12.69 -39.69
C GLY A 197 1.61 -11.94 -40.52
N ILE A 198 0.34 -12.11 -40.19
CA ILE A 198 -0.77 -11.42 -40.90
C ILE A 198 -0.65 -9.89 -40.68
N LEU A 199 -0.45 -9.44 -39.47
CA LEU A 199 -0.28 -8.04 -39.16
C LEU A 199 0.96 -7.45 -39.84
N HIS A 200 2.06 -8.20 -39.89
CA HIS A 200 3.28 -7.76 -40.55
C HIS A 200 3.04 -7.55 -42.07
N ALA A 201 2.38 -8.50 -42.72
CA ALA A 201 2.01 -8.36 -44.13
C ALA A 201 1.10 -7.16 -44.36
N PHE A 202 0.09 -6.99 -43.51
CA PHE A 202 -0.81 -5.83 -43.57
C PHE A 202 -0.06 -4.50 -43.43
N TYR A 203 0.79 -4.38 -42.42
CA TYR A 203 1.57 -3.16 -42.19
C TYR A 203 2.55 -2.87 -43.33
N LYS A 204 3.17 -3.91 -43.89
CA LYS A 204 4.09 -3.77 -45.02
C LYS A 204 3.36 -3.28 -46.29
N ILE A 205 2.16 -3.76 -46.54
CA ILE A 205 1.38 -3.41 -47.74
C ILE A 205 0.69 -2.06 -47.58
N VAL A 206 0.01 -1.82 -46.45
CA VAL A 206 -0.85 -0.67 -46.25
C VAL A 206 -0.02 0.56 -45.80
N PHE A 207 0.88 0.38 -44.84
CA PHE A 207 1.66 1.46 -44.27
C PHE A 207 3.08 1.56 -44.82
N ARG A 208 3.52 0.62 -45.66
CA ARG A 208 4.86 0.58 -46.30
C ARG A 208 5.99 0.78 -45.28
N ILE A 209 5.87 0.18 -44.10
CA ILE A 209 6.87 0.35 -43.03
C ILE A 209 8.23 -0.17 -43.47
N GLU A 210 9.26 0.65 -43.19
CA GLU A 210 10.67 0.28 -43.34
C GLU A 210 11.29 0.12 -41.95
N LYS A 211 12.18 -0.85 -41.83
CA LYS A 211 12.94 -1.10 -40.61
C LYS A 211 14.32 -0.53 -40.76
N VAL A 212 14.65 0.44 -39.93
CA VAL A 212 15.97 1.05 -39.89
C VAL A 212 16.66 0.66 -38.58
N ASN A 213 17.93 0.23 -38.71
CA ASN A 213 18.76 -0.14 -37.55
C ASN A 213 18.17 -1.22 -36.62
N GLU A 214 17.46 -2.22 -37.15
CA GLU A 214 16.91 -3.33 -36.39
C GLU A 214 17.97 -4.07 -35.54
N ALA A 215 19.23 -4.03 -35.95
CA ALA A 215 20.35 -4.63 -35.22
C ALA A 215 20.64 -3.96 -33.87
N ASN A 216 20.16 -2.74 -33.67
CA ASN A 216 20.38 -2.01 -32.39
C ASN A 216 19.47 -2.52 -31.25
N LEU A 217 18.47 -3.37 -31.56
CA LEU A 217 17.64 -3.98 -30.52
C LEU A 217 18.33 -5.24 -29.97
N PRO A 218 18.77 -5.26 -28.71
CA PRO A 218 19.39 -6.45 -28.12
C PRO A 218 18.43 -7.62 -28.14
N MET A 219 18.86 -8.78 -28.63
CA MET A 219 18.03 -9.98 -28.71
C MET A 219 17.94 -10.72 -27.36
N GLU A 220 18.89 -10.53 -26.46
CA GLU A 220 18.98 -11.12 -25.13
C GLU A 220 19.06 -10.06 -24.04
N GLY A 221 18.81 -10.47 -22.78
CA GLY A 221 18.84 -9.62 -21.61
C GLY A 221 17.63 -8.67 -21.47
N PRO A 222 17.51 -7.95 -20.37
CA PRO A 222 16.43 -6.99 -20.15
C PRO A 222 16.59 -5.75 -21.06
N VAL A 223 15.49 -5.29 -21.64
CA VAL A 223 15.45 -4.06 -22.42
C VAL A 223 14.11 -3.38 -22.26
N ILE A 224 14.13 -2.05 -22.11
CA ILE A 224 12.95 -1.20 -22.14
C ILE A 224 12.99 -0.44 -23.48
N VAL A 225 11.92 -0.57 -24.26
CA VAL A 225 11.77 0.14 -25.53
C VAL A 225 10.80 1.28 -25.31
N CYS A 226 11.27 2.51 -25.46
CA CYS A 226 10.45 3.71 -25.43
C CYS A 226 10.25 4.21 -26.87
N ALA A 227 9.00 4.42 -27.25
CA ALA A 227 8.64 4.92 -28.56
C ALA A 227 7.73 6.13 -28.46
N ASN A 228 7.86 7.08 -29.38
CA ASN A 228 6.87 8.13 -29.56
C ASN A 228 5.54 7.51 -29.98
N HIS A 229 4.49 7.82 -29.23
CA HIS A 229 3.18 7.20 -29.41
C HIS A 229 2.17 8.26 -29.84
N LEU A 230 1.69 8.15 -31.06
CA LEU A 230 0.70 9.07 -31.62
C LEU A 230 -0.71 8.48 -31.65
N ASN A 231 -0.81 7.15 -31.84
CA ASN A 231 -2.10 6.46 -31.87
C ASN A 231 -1.98 4.96 -31.53
N THR A 232 -3.12 4.27 -31.35
CA THR A 232 -3.19 2.84 -30.98
C THR A 232 -2.48 1.93 -31.99
N TRP A 233 -2.38 2.30 -33.26
CA TRP A 233 -1.76 1.49 -34.31
C TRP A 233 -0.24 1.41 -34.16
N ASP A 234 0.40 2.39 -33.51
CA ASP A 234 1.86 2.41 -33.34
C ASP A 234 2.37 1.24 -32.51
N ALA A 235 1.64 0.87 -31.46
CA ALA A 235 1.97 -0.30 -30.63
C ALA A 235 1.91 -1.60 -31.44
N ILE A 236 0.88 -1.75 -32.27
CA ILE A 236 0.73 -2.91 -33.18
C ILE A 236 1.87 -2.93 -34.22
N GLY A 237 2.20 -1.78 -34.79
CA GLY A 237 3.32 -1.63 -35.72
C GLY A 237 4.66 -2.07 -35.09
N LEU A 238 4.92 -1.66 -33.85
CA LEU A 238 6.15 -2.01 -33.14
C LEU A 238 6.23 -3.52 -32.85
N VAL A 239 5.12 -4.17 -32.43
CA VAL A 239 5.06 -5.63 -32.26
C VAL A 239 5.39 -6.36 -33.54
N THR A 240 4.84 -5.90 -34.66
CA THR A 240 5.02 -6.57 -35.96
C THR A 240 6.41 -6.32 -36.54
N ALA A 241 7.00 -5.17 -36.27
CA ALA A 241 8.33 -4.81 -36.75
C ALA A 241 9.46 -5.52 -35.99
N SER A 242 9.30 -5.79 -34.72
CA SER A 242 10.37 -6.38 -33.89
C SER A 242 10.49 -7.90 -34.06
N LYS A 243 11.70 -8.43 -34.18
CA LYS A 243 11.99 -9.86 -34.08
C LYS A 243 11.85 -10.38 -32.65
N ARG A 244 12.16 -9.51 -31.70
CA ARG A 244 12.07 -9.82 -30.26
C ARG A 244 10.62 -9.74 -29.77
N ARG A 245 10.28 -10.54 -28.76
CA ARG A 245 9.02 -10.42 -28.03
C ARG A 245 9.01 -9.14 -27.22
N ILE A 246 8.12 -8.22 -27.55
CA ILE A 246 7.91 -6.97 -26.81
C ILE A 246 6.59 -7.10 -26.05
N ARG A 247 6.58 -6.75 -24.78
CA ARG A 247 5.40 -6.61 -23.95
C ARG A 247 5.07 -5.14 -23.80
N PHE A 248 3.80 -4.80 -23.87
CA PHE A 248 3.32 -3.42 -23.73
C PHE A 248 2.62 -3.26 -22.41
N ILE A 249 2.71 -2.04 -21.88
CA ILE A 249 1.84 -1.57 -20.79
C ILE A 249 0.73 -0.77 -21.45
N ALA A 250 -0.52 -1.10 -21.15
CA ALA A 250 -1.67 -0.42 -21.70
C ALA A 250 -2.64 0.01 -20.59
N LYS A 251 -3.43 1.04 -20.86
CA LYS A 251 -4.46 1.49 -19.94
C LYS A 251 -5.52 0.38 -19.72
N GLU A 252 -6.01 0.26 -18.51
CA GLU A 252 -7.03 -0.70 -18.09
C GLU A 252 -8.31 -0.63 -18.96
N GLU A 253 -8.69 0.56 -19.39
CA GLU A 253 -9.86 0.81 -20.25
C GLU A 253 -9.84 0.01 -21.55
N LEU A 254 -8.66 -0.30 -22.11
CA LEU A 254 -8.51 -1.12 -23.31
C LEU A 254 -8.99 -2.57 -23.11
N PHE A 255 -9.00 -3.06 -21.89
CA PHE A 255 -9.41 -4.42 -21.56
C PHE A 255 -10.94 -4.60 -21.43
N HIS A 256 -11.71 -3.52 -21.51
CA HIS A 256 -13.18 -3.56 -21.50
C HIS A 256 -13.73 -4.03 -22.86
N ASN A 257 -13.04 -3.80 -23.96
CA ASN A 257 -13.41 -4.28 -25.27
C ASN A 257 -12.97 -5.74 -25.45
N LYS A 258 -13.90 -6.65 -25.82
CA LYS A 258 -13.64 -8.09 -25.96
C LYS A 258 -12.52 -8.40 -26.95
N PHE A 259 -12.47 -7.69 -28.09
CA PHE A 259 -11.43 -7.86 -29.10
C PHE A 259 -10.06 -7.40 -28.61
N LEU A 260 -10.00 -6.21 -28.00
CA LEU A 260 -8.76 -5.67 -27.46
C LEU A 260 -8.26 -6.51 -26.28
N LYS A 261 -9.15 -7.03 -25.46
CA LYS A 261 -8.80 -7.95 -24.38
C LYS A 261 -8.20 -9.25 -24.91
N TRP A 262 -8.79 -9.84 -25.96
CA TRP A 262 -8.23 -11.04 -26.62
C TRP A 262 -6.85 -10.72 -27.23
N PHE A 263 -6.73 -9.62 -27.96
CA PHE A 263 -5.47 -9.17 -28.55
C PHE A 263 -4.39 -8.96 -27.47
N ALA A 264 -4.72 -8.25 -26.39
CA ALA A 264 -3.85 -8.06 -25.24
C ALA A 264 -3.39 -9.38 -24.62
N HIS A 265 -4.29 -10.35 -24.55
CA HIS A 265 -3.95 -11.70 -24.07
C HIS A 265 -2.98 -12.45 -24.98
N VAL A 266 -3.14 -12.34 -26.31
CA VAL A 266 -2.24 -12.99 -27.29
C VAL A 266 -0.82 -12.38 -27.22
N PHE A 267 -0.71 -11.08 -27.05
CA PHE A 267 0.57 -10.36 -27.04
C PHE A 267 1.11 -10.07 -25.62
N ASP A 268 0.52 -10.64 -24.57
CA ASP A 268 0.90 -10.46 -23.18
C ASP A 268 1.03 -8.97 -22.78
N VAL A 269 0.06 -8.16 -23.19
CA VAL A 269 -0.03 -6.76 -22.80
C VAL A 269 -0.35 -6.68 -21.30
N ILE A 270 0.33 -5.80 -20.61
CA ILE A 270 0.21 -5.60 -19.16
C ILE A 270 -0.78 -4.45 -18.95
N PRO A 271 -1.84 -4.65 -18.12
CA PRO A 271 -2.78 -3.59 -17.78
C PRO A 271 -2.15 -2.55 -16.85
#